data_67c5a383e0b4c022e7b5bff66b910dcd
#
_entry.id   67c5a383e0b4c022e7b5bff66b910dcd
#
_cell.length_a   1.000
_cell.length_b   1.000
_cell.length_c   1.000
_cell.angle_alpha   90.00
_cell.angle_beta   90.00
_cell.angle_gamma   90.00
#
_symmetry.space_group_name_H-M   'P 1'
#
loop_
_entity.id
_entity.type
_entity.pdbx_description
1 polymer ?
#
loop_
_entity_poly.entity_id
_entity_poly.type
_entity_poly.pdbx_seq_one_letter_code
_entity_poly.pdbx_strand_id
1 'polypeptide(L)'
;LTLREVCGLTTEAVARAFLVSPSTMAQRIVRAKHKIKTARIPYEIPERTQLPERLSQVLQVVYLLYNEGYKSTAGATLMRPDLAAQAINLCQSLWALLPEAEVGGLLSLMQLQEARAAARQDASGALVRLEDQDRALWDQAAITAACGRLRECLSSAPAGPYCLQAAIAACHAEAASFTATPWAEITGLYHALWRREPSPVIALNHAVALSYWQGAEAGLSALAPLAASLGDYYLFYSARAQLHERCQRHPEAAEDYRRALSLVPPGPEHDFLAGRLTQLGSIHLGHSH
;
A
#
# COMPACT_ATOMS: atom_id res chain seq x y z
N LEU A 1 1.58 -19.38 -6.36
CA LEU A 1 1.29 -20.68 -5.71
C LEU A 1 1.47 -20.59 -4.20
N THR A 2 2.60 -20.10 -3.69
CA THR A 2 2.91 -20.03 -2.25
C THR A 2 1.79 -19.36 -1.46
N LEU A 3 1.31 -18.19 -1.89
CA LEU A 3 0.18 -17.50 -1.24
C LEU A 3 -1.09 -18.36 -1.15
N ARG A 4 -1.39 -19.14 -2.20
CA ARG A 4 -2.60 -19.97 -2.26
C ARG A 4 -2.45 -21.27 -1.49
N GLU A 5 -1.34 -21.99 -1.70
CA GLU A 5 -1.17 -23.37 -1.23
C GLU A 5 -0.47 -23.46 0.14
N VAL A 6 0.36 -22.47 0.47
CA VAL A 6 1.12 -22.45 1.74
C VAL A 6 0.50 -21.46 2.73
N CYS A 7 0.21 -20.22 2.27
CA CYS A 7 -0.35 -19.19 3.13
C CYS A 7 -1.88 -19.25 3.23
N GLY A 8 -2.55 -20.12 2.49
CA GLY A 8 -3.99 -20.37 2.59
C GLY A 8 -4.89 -19.23 2.09
N LEU A 9 -4.37 -18.30 1.27
CA LEU A 9 -5.17 -17.24 0.68
C LEU A 9 -6.16 -17.81 -0.35
N THR A 10 -7.33 -17.16 -0.51
CA THR A 10 -8.26 -17.51 -1.58
C THR A 10 -7.74 -17.08 -2.95
N THR A 11 -8.26 -17.70 -4.03
CA THR A 11 -7.88 -17.29 -5.39
C THR A 11 -8.23 -15.84 -5.67
N GLU A 12 -9.34 -15.36 -5.14
CA GLU A 12 -9.82 -13.98 -5.22
C GLU A 12 -8.85 -13.01 -4.51
N ALA A 13 -8.38 -13.37 -3.31
CA ALA A 13 -7.40 -12.60 -2.56
C ALA A 13 -6.07 -12.49 -3.33
N VAL A 14 -5.59 -13.62 -3.86
CA VAL A 14 -4.37 -13.62 -4.69
C VAL A 14 -4.58 -12.80 -5.98
N ALA A 15 -5.75 -12.89 -6.62
CA ALA A 15 -6.06 -12.12 -7.83
C ALA A 15 -6.02 -10.61 -7.56
N ARG A 16 -6.63 -10.14 -6.46
CA ARG A 16 -6.56 -8.73 -6.02
C ARG A 16 -5.13 -8.28 -5.79
N ALA A 17 -4.32 -9.10 -5.10
CA ALA A 17 -2.92 -8.77 -4.81
C ALA A 17 -2.08 -8.57 -6.08
N PHE A 18 -2.44 -9.24 -7.18
CA PHE A 18 -1.75 -9.13 -8.47
C PHE A 18 -2.50 -8.25 -9.49
N LEU A 19 -3.56 -7.56 -9.09
CA LEU A 19 -4.40 -6.68 -9.92
C LEU A 19 -4.86 -7.38 -11.22
N VAL A 20 -5.33 -8.63 -11.11
CA VAL A 20 -5.88 -9.42 -12.21
C VAL A 20 -7.24 -9.99 -11.85
N SER A 21 -8.01 -10.45 -12.86
CA SER A 21 -9.29 -11.11 -12.60
C SER A 21 -9.10 -12.46 -11.88
N PRO A 22 -10.07 -12.90 -11.05
CA PRO A 22 -10.04 -14.21 -10.40
C PRO A 22 -9.89 -15.36 -11.38
N SER A 23 -10.55 -15.30 -12.54
CA SER A 23 -10.46 -16.31 -13.61
C SER A 23 -9.04 -16.39 -14.19
N THR A 24 -8.41 -15.24 -14.45
CA THR A 24 -7.01 -15.18 -14.91
C THR A 24 -6.07 -15.79 -13.86
N MET A 25 -6.26 -15.48 -12.60
CA MET A 25 -5.43 -16.04 -11.52
C MET A 25 -5.63 -17.54 -11.38
N ALA A 26 -6.86 -18.05 -11.42
CA ALA A 26 -7.15 -19.47 -11.39
C ALA A 26 -6.42 -20.22 -12.51
N GLN A 27 -6.47 -19.71 -13.75
CA GLN A 27 -5.73 -20.29 -14.88
C GLN A 27 -4.21 -20.28 -14.67
N ARG A 28 -3.65 -19.20 -14.11
CA ARG A 28 -2.21 -19.13 -13.78
C ARG A 28 -1.81 -20.17 -12.75
N ILE A 29 -2.62 -20.37 -11.70
CA ILE A 29 -2.40 -21.38 -10.65
C ILE A 29 -2.41 -22.79 -11.26
N VAL A 30 -3.42 -23.12 -12.07
CA VAL A 30 -3.52 -24.42 -12.73
C VAL A 30 -2.32 -24.70 -13.64
N ARG A 31 -1.94 -23.74 -14.48
CA ARG A 31 -0.76 -23.86 -15.37
C ARG A 31 0.53 -24.05 -14.56
N ALA A 32 0.71 -23.31 -13.46
CA ALA A 32 1.90 -23.45 -12.63
C ALA A 32 1.97 -24.83 -11.95
N LYS A 33 0.85 -25.33 -11.40
CA LYS A 33 0.77 -26.71 -10.84
C LYS A 33 1.11 -27.75 -11.89
N HIS A 34 0.53 -27.63 -13.10
CA HIS A 34 0.80 -28.54 -14.20
C HIS A 34 2.28 -28.54 -14.59
N LYS A 35 2.89 -27.34 -14.72
CA LYS A 35 4.32 -27.20 -15.04
C LYS A 35 5.22 -27.86 -13.99
N ILE A 36 4.95 -27.65 -12.70
CA ILE A 36 5.72 -28.29 -11.60
C ILE A 36 5.62 -29.81 -11.71
N LYS A 37 4.40 -30.35 -11.91
CA LYS A 37 4.16 -31.78 -12.02
C LYS A 37 4.85 -32.38 -13.24
N THR A 38 4.70 -31.76 -14.42
CA THR A 38 5.26 -32.26 -15.69
C THR A 38 6.78 -32.19 -15.69
N ALA A 39 7.35 -31.09 -15.20
CA ALA A 39 8.81 -30.92 -15.12
C ALA A 39 9.44 -31.65 -13.94
N ARG A 40 8.63 -32.33 -13.10
CA ARG A 40 9.09 -33.05 -11.91
C ARG A 40 10.03 -32.19 -11.04
N ILE A 41 9.69 -30.90 -10.87
CA ILE A 41 10.51 -29.97 -10.09
C ILE A 41 10.58 -30.47 -8.65
N PRO A 42 11.76 -30.85 -8.13
CA PRO A 42 11.89 -31.37 -6.78
C PRO A 42 11.65 -30.26 -5.75
N TYR A 43 11.20 -30.65 -4.56
CA TYR A 43 11.22 -29.77 -3.40
C TYR A 43 12.61 -29.89 -2.74
N GLU A 44 13.42 -28.85 -2.94
CA GLU A 44 14.77 -28.79 -2.39
C GLU A 44 14.92 -27.53 -1.54
N ILE A 45 15.57 -27.68 -0.39
CA ILE A 45 15.97 -26.54 0.44
C ILE A 45 17.20 -25.93 -0.24
N PRO A 46 17.15 -24.64 -0.64
CA PRO A 46 18.28 -24.02 -1.32
C PRO A 46 19.49 -23.91 -0.40
N GLU A 47 20.68 -24.06 -0.97
CA GLU A 47 21.92 -23.76 -0.29
C GLU A 47 22.02 -22.25 0.02
N ARG A 48 22.79 -21.88 1.06
CA ARG A 48 22.96 -20.48 1.47
C ARG A 48 23.41 -19.56 0.34
N THR A 49 24.23 -20.06 -0.58
CA THR A 49 24.71 -19.34 -1.77
C THR A 49 23.61 -18.98 -2.76
N GLN A 50 22.50 -19.72 -2.78
CA GLN A 50 21.35 -19.51 -3.67
C GLN A 50 20.28 -18.61 -3.05
N LEU A 51 20.35 -18.31 -1.75
CA LEU A 51 19.35 -17.53 -1.03
C LEU A 51 19.18 -16.11 -1.61
N PRO A 52 20.24 -15.35 -1.95
CA PRO A 52 20.09 -13.99 -2.49
C PRO A 52 19.31 -13.94 -3.79
N GLU A 53 19.45 -14.91 -4.69
CA GLU A 53 18.72 -14.96 -5.97
C GLU A 53 17.21 -15.17 -5.77
N ARG A 54 16.82 -15.85 -4.70
CA ARG A 54 15.42 -16.15 -4.36
C ARG A 54 14.79 -15.12 -3.44
N LEU A 55 15.62 -14.28 -2.81
CA LEU A 55 15.18 -13.37 -1.75
C LEU A 55 14.08 -12.43 -2.21
N SER A 56 14.21 -11.81 -3.38
CA SER A 56 13.22 -10.86 -3.89
C SER A 56 11.82 -11.47 -4.01
N GLN A 57 11.73 -12.73 -4.43
CA GLN A 57 10.45 -13.46 -4.56
C GLN A 57 9.87 -13.82 -3.18
N VAL A 58 10.72 -14.19 -2.22
CA VAL A 58 10.29 -14.46 -0.84
C VAL A 58 9.76 -13.19 -0.20
N LEU A 59 10.48 -12.07 -0.32
CA LEU A 59 10.03 -10.78 0.21
C LEU A 59 8.70 -10.34 -0.42
N GLN A 60 8.53 -10.55 -1.73
CA GLN A 60 7.25 -10.26 -2.40
C GLN A 60 6.10 -11.10 -1.82
N VAL A 61 6.31 -12.39 -1.56
CA VAL A 61 5.29 -13.25 -0.93
C VAL A 61 4.95 -12.76 0.47
N VAL A 62 5.95 -12.43 1.30
CA VAL A 62 5.74 -11.91 2.66
C VAL A 62 4.97 -10.59 2.62
N TYR A 63 5.35 -9.68 1.73
CA TYR A 63 4.67 -8.40 1.59
C TYR A 63 3.21 -8.54 1.11
N LEU A 64 2.93 -9.43 0.16
CA LEU A 64 1.56 -9.69 -0.30
C LEU A 64 0.71 -10.35 0.79
N LEU A 65 1.29 -11.23 1.60
CA LEU A 65 0.63 -11.82 2.78
C LEU A 65 0.27 -10.73 3.80
N TYR A 66 1.22 -9.83 4.09
CA TYR A 66 1.00 -8.69 4.97
C TYR A 66 -0.14 -7.79 4.46
N ASN A 67 -0.10 -7.42 3.19
CA ASN A 67 -1.10 -6.53 2.60
C ASN A 67 -2.52 -7.11 2.63
N GLU A 68 -2.69 -8.43 2.49
CA GLU A 68 -4.00 -9.06 2.63
C GLU A 68 -4.50 -9.00 4.08
N GLY A 69 -3.64 -9.20 5.07
CA GLY A 69 -3.97 -9.00 6.48
C GLY A 69 -4.28 -7.54 6.82
N TYR A 70 -3.46 -6.64 6.33
CA TYR A 70 -3.55 -5.20 6.56
C TYR A 70 -4.80 -4.56 5.94
N LYS A 71 -5.22 -4.97 4.74
CA LYS A 71 -6.45 -4.50 4.09
C LYS A 71 -7.71 -5.04 4.75
N SER A 72 -7.66 -6.25 5.28
CA SER A 72 -8.80 -6.86 5.98
C SER A 72 -9.18 -6.11 7.26
N THR A 73 -8.27 -5.32 7.85
CA THR A 73 -8.60 -4.44 8.98
C THR A 73 -9.48 -3.25 8.58
N ALA A 74 -9.71 -3.02 7.29
CA ALA A 74 -10.50 -1.92 6.75
C ALA A 74 -11.86 -2.33 6.16
N GLY A 75 -12.25 -3.62 6.18
CA GLY A 75 -13.51 -4.10 5.62
C GLY A 75 -14.28 -5.02 6.56
N ALA A 76 -15.58 -4.80 6.69
CA ALA A 76 -16.46 -5.67 7.44
C ALA A 76 -16.43 -7.10 6.85
N THR A 77 -16.21 -8.07 7.72
CA THR A 77 -16.35 -9.52 7.52
C THR A 77 -15.11 -10.25 6.99
N LEU A 78 -14.54 -11.08 7.84
CA LEU A 78 -13.37 -11.94 7.69
C LEU A 78 -12.02 -11.20 7.79
N MET A 79 -11.85 -10.43 8.84
CA MET A 79 -10.52 -9.95 9.27
C MET A 79 -9.60 -11.12 9.58
N ARG A 80 -8.39 -11.09 9.03
CA ARG A 80 -7.31 -11.99 9.43
C ARG A 80 -6.12 -11.16 9.96
N PRO A 81 -6.27 -10.52 11.13
CA PRO A 81 -5.17 -9.80 11.77
C PRO A 81 -3.99 -10.74 12.06
N ASP A 82 -4.25 -12.05 12.12
CA ASP A 82 -3.26 -13.09 12.19
C ASP A 82 -2.33 -13.10 10.97
N LEU A 83 -2.79 -12.73 9.77
CA LEU A 83 -1.94 -12.73 8.56
C LEU A 83 -0.88 -11.64 8.58
N ALA A 84 -1.23 -10.43 9.03
CA ALA A 84 -0.25 -9.34 9.18
C ALA A 84 0.81 -9.72 10.22
N ALA A 85 0.38 -10.23 11.39
CA ALA A 85 1.27 -10.72 12.43
C ALA A 85 2.16 -11.88 11.93
N GLN A 86 1.60 -12.85 11.19
CA GLN A 86 2.35 -13.94 10.59
C GLN A 86 3.41 -13.43 9.61
N ALA A 87 3.07 -12.46 8.73
CA ALA A 87 4.01 -11.88 7.78
C ALA A 87 5.18 -11.18 8.50
N ILE A 88 4.88 -10.41 9.55
CA ILE A 88 5.91 -9.77 10.38
C ILE A 88 6.81 -10.81 11.05
N ASN A 89 6.24 -11.85 11.66
CA ASN A 89 7.01 -12.92 12.31
C ASN A 89 7.90 -13.68 11.32
N LEU A 90 7.38 -13.97 10.11
CA LEU A 90 8.17 -14.59 9.04
C LEU A 90 9.34 -13.68 8.61
N CYS A 91 9.09 -12.39 8.47
CA CYS A 91 10.13 -11.43 8.10
C CYS A 91 11.17 -11.26 9.22
N GLN A 92 10.76 -11.27 10.49
CA GLN A 92 11.68 -11.26 11.65
C GLN A 92 12.58 -12.50 11.66
N SER A 93 12.01 -13.69 11.43
CA SER A 93 12.77 -14.93 11.32
C SER A 93 13.74 -14.88 10.15
N LEU A 94 13.30 -14.34 9.01
CA LEU A 94 14.16 -14.17 7.84
C LEU A 94 15.30 -13.17 8.12
N TRP A 95 15.02 -12.05 8.80
CA TRP A 95 16.04 -11.09 9.21
C TRP A 95 17.09 -11.69 10.14
N ALA A 96 16.69 -12.54 11.08
CA ALA A 96 17.62 -13.23 11.97
C ALA A 96 18.52 -14.24 11.23
N LEU A 97 18.03 -14.85 10.14
CA LEU A 97 18.77 -15.82 9.34
C LEU A 97 19.61 -15.16 8.24
N LEU A 98 19.12 -14.07 7.66
CA LEU A 98 19.70 -13.40 6.50
C LEU A 98 19.50 -11.88 6.67
N PRO A 99 20.41 -11.17 7.35
CA PRO A 99 20.28 -9.73 7.63
C PRO A 99 20.65 -8.87 6.41
N GLU A 100 19.93 -9.07 5.32
CA GLU A 100 20.07 -8.29 4.09
C GLU A 100 19.23 -6.99 4.18
N ALA A 101 19.73 -5.88 3.62
CA ALA A 101 19.10 -4.57 3.72
C ALA A 101 17.60 -4.59 3.33
N GLU A 102 17.23 -5.29 2.26
CA GLU A 102 15.83 -5.38 1.81
C GLU A 102 14.93 -6.20 2.75
N VAL A 103 15.48 -7.16 3.50
CA VAL A 103 14.72 -7.87 4.55
C VAL A 103 14.43 -6.93 5.71
N GLY A 104 15.44 -6.20 6.16
CA GLY A 104 15.27 -5.17 7.20
C GLY A 104 14.35 -4.04 6.76
N GLY A 105 14.45 -3.63 5.50
CA GLY A 105 13.57 -2.64 4.87
C GLY A 105 12.11 -3.09 4.88
N LEU A 106 11.81 -4.31 4.42
CA LEU A 106 10.46 -4.87 4.46
C LEU A 106 9.91 -4.99 5.87
N LEU A 107 10.73 -5.48 6.81
CA LEU A 107 10.34 -5.59 8.22
C LEU A 107 10.00 -4.22 8.80
N SER A 108 10.84 -3.21 8.54
CA SER A 108 10.61 -1.83 9.00
C SER A 108 9.35 -1.24 8.36
N LEU A 109 9.11 -1.45 7.07
CA LEU A 109 7.90 -1.01 6.38
C LEU A 109 6.63 -1.56 7.04
N MET A 110 6.57 -2.86 7.27
CA MET A 110 5.40 -3.51 7.89
C MET A 110 5.18 -3.01 9.31
N GLN A 111 6.23 -2.89 10.11
CA GLN A 111 6.13 -2.39 11.49
C GLN A 111 5.73 -0.91 11.56
N LEU A 112 6.24 -0.05 10.68
CA LEU A 112 5.82 1.35 10.59
C LEU A 112 4.35 1.50 10.20
N GLN A 113 3.83 0.63 9.33
CA GLN A 113 2.42 0.62 8.99
C GLN A 113 1.56 0.11 10.14
N GLU A 114 1.98 -0.96 10.83
CA GLU A 114 1.25 -1.55 11.95
C GLU A 114 1.24 -0.64 13.18
N ALA A 115 2.31 0.12 13.41
CA ALA A 115 2.40 1.08 14.52
C ALA A 115 1.28 2.14 14.52
N ARG A 116 0.59 2.32 13.40
CA ARG A 116 -0.54 3.25 13.25
C ARG A 116 -1.91 2.56 13.29
N ALA A 117 -1.96 1.24 13.48
CA ALA A 117 -3.18 0.46 13.37
C ALA A 117 -4.32 1.00 14.27
N ALA A 118 -4.00 1.37 15.51
CA ALA A 118 -4.97 1.90 16.48
C ALA A 118 -5.63 3.23 16.07
N ALA A 119 -4.96 4.03 15.22
CA ALA A 119 -5.47 5.33 14.75
C ALA A 119 -6.21 5.27 13.41
N ARG A 120 -6.31 4.10 12.78
CA ARG A 120 -6.89 3.96 11.41
C ARG A 120 -8.40 3.90 11.37
N GLN A 121 -9.03 3.60 12.48
CA GLN A 121 -10.48 3.56 12.63
C GLN A 121 -10.88 4.37 13.86
N ASP A 122 -12.02 5.04 13.76
CA ASP A 122 -12.65 5.68 14.92
C ASP A 122 -13.45 4.68 15.75
N ALA A 123 -14.09 5.16 16.82
CA ALA A 123 -14.90 4.34 17.72
C ALA A 123 -16.13 3.69 17.03
N SER A 124 -16.55 4.20 15.88
CA SER A 124 -17.63 3.62 15.05
C SER A 124 -17.13 2.58 14.06
N GLY A 125 -15.79 2.42 13.90
CA GLY A 125 -15.16 1.58 12.89
C GLY A 125 -14.99 2.27 11.54
N ALA A 126 -15.31 3.57 11.42
CA ALA A 126 -15.10 4.31 10.20
C ALA A 126 -13.61 4.60 9.96
N LEU A 127 -13.21 4.64 8.68
CA LEU A 127 -11.84 4.93 8.29
C LEU A 127 -11.43 6.36 8.65
N VAL A 128 -10.29 6.48 9.33
CA VAL A 128 -9.63 7.76 9.62
C VAL A 128 -8.47 7.96 8.66
N ARG A 129 -8.50 9.06 7.88
CA ARG A 129 -7.43 9.39 6.94
C ARG A 129 -6.15 9.71 7.69
N LEU A 130 -5.00 9.50 7.06
CA LEU A 130 -3.68 9.75 7.66
C LEU A 130 -3.54 11.19 8.22
N GLU A 131 -4.12 12.16 7.54
CA GLU A 131 -4.11 13.58 7.95
C GLU A 131 -4.93 13.84 9.22
N ASP A 132 -5.95 13.01 9.48
CA ASP A 132 -6.88 13.13 10.60
C ASP A 132 -6.54 12.17 11.77
N GLN A 133 -5.52 11.30 11.61
CA GLN A 133 -5.13 10.33 12.64
C GLN A 133 -4.52 11.01 13.86
N ASP A 134 -4.99 10.62 15.05
CA ASP A 134 -4.34 10.99 16.30
C ASP A 134 -3.02 10.24 16.45
N ARG A 135 -1.91 10.97 16.35
CA ARG A 135 -0.55 10.42 16.46
C ARG A 135 -0.20 9.96 17.86
N ALA A 136 -0.95 10.38 18.89
CA ALA A 136 -0.77 9.88 20.26
C ALA A 136 -1.15 8.39 20.39
N LEU A 137 -1.98 7.87 19.47
CA LEU A 137 -2.35 6.46 19.40
C LEU A 137 -1.31 5.60 18.66
N TRP A 138 -0.28 6.21 18.07
CA TRP A 138 0.75 5.47 17.35
C TRP A 138 1.78 4.87 18.30
N ASP A 139 2.21 3.64 18.04
CA ASP A 139 3.24 2.96 18.81
C ASP A 139 4.62 3.58 18.56
N GLN A 140 4.99 4.55 19.38
CA GLN A 140 6.26 5.28 19.26
C GLN A 140 7.49 4.38 19.47
N ALA A 141 7.37 3.33 20.29
CA ALA A 141 8.46 2.39 20.51
C ALA A 141 8.72 1.56 19.24
N ALA A 142 7.66 1.05 18.61
CA ALA A 142 7.76 0.34 17.34
C ALA A 142 8.30 1.24 16.22
N ILE A 143 7.84 2.50 16.14
CA ILE A 143 8.35 3.49 15.16
C ILE A 143 9.86 3.70 15.35
N THR A 144 10.30 3.97 16.57
CA THR A 144 11.72 4.20 16.89
C THR A 144 12.58 3.01 16.50
N ALA A 145 12.16 1.80 16.85
CA ALA A 145 12.88 0.56 16.53
C ALA A 145 12.95 0.30 15.01
N ALA A 146 11.83 0.51 14.29
CA ALA A 146 11.77 0.31 12.84
C ALA A 146 12.63 1.34 12.09
N CYS A 147 12.58 2.62 12.50
CA CYS A 147 13.41 3.68 11.92
C CYS A 147 14.91 3.45 12.21
N GLY A 148 15.27 2.97 13.40
CA GLY A 148 16.65 2.59 13.73
C GLY A 148 17.18 1.51 12.81
N ARG A 149 16.46 0.40 12.65
CA ARG A 149 16.80 -0.69 11.72
C ARG A 149 16.92 -0.18 10.28
N LEU A 150 15.96 0.64 9.84
CA LEU A 150 15.99 1.19 8.49
C LEU A 150 17.25 2.01 8.22
N ARG A 151 17.68 2.85 9.17
CA ARG A 151 18.93 3.64 9.04
C ARG A 151 20.14 2.72 8.91
N GLU A 152 20.20 1.63 9.67
CA GLU A 152 21.26 0.61 9.53
C GLU A 152 21.26 -0.02 8.13
N CYS A 153 20.08 -0.41 7.61
CA CYS A 153 19.94 -0.95 6.28
C CYS A 153 20.42 0.02 5.20
N LEU A 154 20.00 1.29 5.29
CA LEU A 154 20.35 2.33 4.32
C LEU A 154 21.84 2.71 4.36
N SER A 155 22.52 2.51 5.50
CA SER A 155 23.96 2.73 5.62
C SER A 155 24.80 1.57 5.09
N SER A 156 24.23 0.36 5.03
CA SER A 156 24.95 -0.86 4.68
C SER A 156 24.95 -1.20 3.19
N ALA A 157 23.92 -0.76 2.45
CA ALA A 157 23.74 -1.08 1.03
C ALA A 157 22.90 0.00 0.30
N PRO A 158 23.00 0.07 -1.04
CA PRO A 158 22.12 0.92 -1.83
C PRO A 158 20.65 0.54 -1.61
N ALA A 159 19.81 1.56 -1.35
CA ALA A 159 18.39 1.34 -1.06
C ALA A 159 17.67 0.61 -2.20
N GLY A 160 17.12 -0.55 -1.91
CA GLY A 160 16.21 -1.27 -2.79
C GLY A 160 14.75 -0.84 -2.60
N PRO A 161 13.80 -1.51 -3.28
CA PRO A 161 12.38 -1.11 -3.26
C PRO A 161 11.75 -1.10 -1.87
N TYR A 162 12.04 -2.08 -1.01
CA TYR A 162 11.45 -2.13 0.33
C TYR A 162 12.08 -1.11 1.27
N CYS A 163 13.38 -0.85 1.17
CA CYS A 163 14.03 0.23 1.91
C CYS A 163 13.46 1.60 1.52
N LEU A 164 13.21 1.86 0.23
CA LEU A 164 12.59 3.10 -0.23
C LEU A 164 11.15 3.26 0.27
N GLN A 165 10.35 2.21 0.21
CA GLN A 165 8.98 2.23 0.76
C GLN A 165 8.98 2.42 2.28
N ALA A 166 9.91 1.78 2.99
CA ALA A 166 10.08 1.99 4.44
C ALA A 166 10.50 3.43 4.77
N ALA A 167 11.37 4.03 3.95
CA ALA A 167 11.78 5.44 4.13
C ALA A 167 10.58 6.39 3.95
N ILE A 168 9.71 6.16 2.96
CA ILE A 168 8.46 6.92 2.80
C ILE A 168 7.57 6.77 4.04
N ALA A 169 7.41 5.54 4.55
CA ALA A 169 6.63 5.29 5.76
C ALA A 169 7.25 5.96 7.01
N ALA A 170 8.58 5.97 7.11
CA ALA A 170 9.32 6.64 8.19
C ALA A 170 9.12 8.17 8.15
N CYS A 171 9.17 8.80 6.97
CA CYS A 171 8.86 10.23 6.81
C CYS A 171 7.49 10.60 7.40
N HIS A 172 6.49 9.76 7.19
CA HIS A 172 5.16 9.96 7.79
C HIS A 172 5.16 9.70 9.30
N ALA A 173 5.85 8.66 9.76
CA ALA A 173 5.84 8.24 11.15
C ALA A 173 6.63 9.18 12.07
N GLU A 174 7.73 9.74 11.62
CA GLU A 174 8.59 10.65 12.38
C GLU A 174 8.10 12.10 12.36
N ALA A 175 7.23 12.48 11.41
CA ALA A 175 6.69 13.84 11.36
C ALA A 175 5.79 14.12 12.58
N ALA A 176 5.98 15.28 13.22
CA ALA A 176 5.18 15.68 14.39
C ALA A 176 3.70 15.90 14.07
N SER A 177 3.37 16.26 12.84
CA SER A 177 2.00 16.44 12.34
C SER A 177 1.95 16.13 10.84
N PHE A 178 0.74 16.05 10.28
CA PHE A 178 0.58 15.89 8.83
C PHE A 178 1.17 17.07 8.04
N THR A 179 1.02 18.27 8.56
CA THR A 179 1.57 19.50 7.93
C THR A 179 3.10 19.57 8.02
N ALA A 180 3.71 18.91 9.01
CA ALA A 180 5.16 18.82 9.17
C ALA A 180 5.79 17.66 8.36
N THR A 181 4.98 16.90 7.61
CA THR A 181 5.48 15.79 6.77
C THR A 181 6.41 16.32 5.68
N PRO A 182 7.61 15.73 5.50
CA PRO A 182 8.60 16.20 4.51
C PRO A 182 8.21 15.77 3.09
N TRP A 183 7.18 16.39 2.51
CA TRP A 183 6.61 16.00 1.22
C TRP A 183 7.58 16.05 0.04
N ALA A 184 8.55 16.98 0.08
CA ALA A 184 9.61 17.06 -0.93
C ALA A 184 10.47 15.80 -0.93
N GLU A 185 10.85 15.31 0.27
CA GLU A 185 11.63 14.07 0.43
C GLU A 185 10.82 12.84 -0.01
N ILE A 186 9.56 12.74 0.42
CA ILE A 186 8.66 11.66 0.00
C ILE A 186 8.52 11.62 -1.52
N THR A 187 8.38 12.77 -2.17
CA THR A 187 8.31 12.88 -3.64
C THR A 187 9.60 12.36 -4.29
N GLY A 188 10.77 12.72 -3.74
CA GLY A 188 12.06 12.22 -4.20
C GLY A 188 12.21 10.70 -4.03
N LEU A 189 11.74 10.16 -2.90
CA LEU A 189 11.76 8.72 -2.63
C LEU A 189 10.84 7.94 -3.59
N TYR A 190 9.63 8.43 -3.89
CA TYR A 190 8.75 7.84 -4.91
C TYR A 190 9.38 7.90 -6.30
N HIS A 191 10.05 8.99 -6.66
CA HIS A 191 10.78 9.07 -7.93
C HIS A 191 11.90 8.02 -8.00
N ALA A 192 12.69 7.85 -6.93
CA ALA A 192 13.73 6.82 -6.85
C ALA A 192 13.14 5.40 -6.93
N LEU A 193 12.01 5.16 -6.28
CA LEU A 193 11.30 3.89 -6.32
C LEU A 193 10.78 3.60 -7.74
N TRP A 194 10.15 4.57 -8.41
CA TRP A 194 9.66 4.43 -9.78
C TRP A 194 10.77 4.11 -10.78
N ARG A 195 11.95 4.69 -10.61
CA ARG A 195 13.11 4.38 -11.48
C ARG A 195 13.59 2.92 -11.35
N ARG A 196 13.35 2.28 -10.21
CA ARG A 196 13.71 0.87 -9.96
C ARG A 196 12.60 -0.10 -10.39
N GLU A 197 11.38 0.26 -10.10
CA GLU A 197 10.18 -0.54 -10.38
C GLU A 197 9.09 0.35 -11.01
N PRO A 198 9.16 0.62 -12.32
CA PRO A 198 8.13 1.41 -12.98
C PRO A 198 6.74 0.76 -12.81
N SER A 199 5.84 1.47 -12.14
CA SER A 199 4.48 1.00 -11.89
C SER A 199 3.51 2.19 -11.91
N PRO A 200 2.33 2.05 -12.55
CA PRO A 200 1.30 3.10 -12.51
C PRO A 200 0.85 3.43 -11.08
N VAL A 201 0.86 2.47 -10.17
CA VAL A 201 0.50 2.69 -8.76
C VAL A 201 1.56 3.52 -8.03
N ILE A 202 2.84 3.26 -8.29
CA ILE A 202 3.94 4.09 -7.75
C ILE A 202 3.85 5.52 -8.31
N ALA A 203 3.56 5.67 -9.61
CA ALA A 203 3.37 6.97 -10.23
C ALA A 203 2.15 7.73 -9.65
N LEU A 204 1.06 7.02 -9.35
CA LEU A 204 -0.10 7.58 -8.64
C LEU A 204 0.29 8.14 -7.28
N ASN A 205 0.98 7.35 -6.46
CA ASN A 205 1.41 7.77 -5.13
C ASN A 205 2.43 8.92 -5.19
N HIS A 206 3.32 8.92 -6.19
CA HIS A 206 4.20 10.04 -6.49
C HIS A 206 3.43 11.33 -6.77
N ALA A 207 2.39 11.26 -7.61
CA ALA A 207 1.54 12.41 -7.96
C ALA A 207 0.79 12.95 -6.73
N VAL A 208 0.33 12.08 -5.85
CA VAL A 208 -0.29 12.48 -4.57
C VAL A 208 0.73 13.20 -3.69
N ALA A 209 1.92 12.66 -3.49
CA ALA A 209 2.98 13.31 -2.71
C ALA A 209 3.37 14.67 -3.31
N LEU A 210 3.53 14.73 -4.63
CA LEU A 210 3.81 15.96 -5.38
C LEU A 210 2.75 17.03 -5.12
N SER A 211 1.48 16.65 -5.02
CA SER A 211 0.38 17.58 -4.76
C SER A 211 0.46 18.25 -3.38
N TYR A 212 1.04 17.59 -2.40
CA TYR A 212 1.27 18.20 -1.08
C TYR A 212 2.52 19.08 -1.05
N TRP A 213 3.51 18.77 -1.89
CA TRP A 213 4.71 19.59 -2.01
C TRP A 213 4.53 20.81 -2.91
N GLN A 214 3.95 20.65 -4.11
CA GLN A 214 3.88 21.67 -5.16
C GLN A 214 2.46 22.16 -5.47
N GLY A 215 1.47 21.70 -4.73
CA GLY A 215 0.07 22.07 -4.91
C GLY A 215 -0.74 21.07 -5.74
N ALA A 216 -2.06 21.15 -5.58
CA ALA A 216 -3.00 20.18 -6.16
C ALA A 216 -2.96 20.15 -7.70
N GLU A 217 -2.73 21.28 -8.35
CA GLU A 217 -2.60 21.36 -9.83
C GLU A 217 -1.41 20.55 -10.35
N ALA A 218 -0.27 20.59 -9.66
CA ALA A 218 0.88 19.77 -10.02
C ALA A 218 0.57 18.28 -9.91
N GLY A 219 -0.17 17.89 -8.86
CA GLY A 219 -0.66 16.53 -8.70
C GLY A 219 -1.61 16.09 -9.82
N LEU A 220 -2.60 16.93 -10.17
CA LEU A 220 -3.53 16.66 -11.27
C LEU A 220 -2.80 16.49 -12.61
N SER A 221 -1.82 17.35 -12.90
CA SER A 221 -0.99 17.26 -14.09
C SER A 221 -0.21 15.94 -14.15
N ALA A 222 0.33 15.48 -13.01
CA ALA A 222 1.05 14.22 -12.91
C ALA A 222 0.13 12.99 -13.01
N LEU A 223 -1.15 13.10 -12.61
CA LEU A 223 -2.15 12.03 -12.73
C LEU A 223 -2.67 11.84 -14.16
N ALA A 224 -2.72 12.91 -14.97
CA ALA A 224 -3.36 12.87 -16.27
C ALA A 224 -2.89 11.73 -17.18
N PRO A 225 -1.58 11.43 -17.35
CA PRO A 225 -1.12 10.34 -18.21
C PRO A 225 -1.46 8.94 -17.66
N LEU A 226 -1.84 8.81 -16.38
CA LEU A 226 -2.11 7.52 -15.75
C LEU A 226 -3.53 7.01 -16.00
N ALA A 227 -4.42 7.85 -16.53
CA ALA A 227 -5.85 7.52 -16.74
C ALA A 227 -6.05 6.26 -17.60
N ALA A 228 -5.24 6.06 -18.63
CA ALA A 228 -5.33 4.89 -19.51
C ALA A 228 -4.93 3.58 -18.79
N SER A 229 -3.96 3.63 -17.89
CA SER A 229 -3.43 2.45 -17.20
C SER A 229 -4.16 2.13 -15.89
N LEU A 230 -4.86 3.11 -15.29
CA LEU A 230 -5.55 2.99 -14.01
C LEU A 230 -7.09 3.18 -14.13
N GLY A 231 -7.65 3.04 -15.32
CA GLY A 231 -9.08 3.27 -15.61
C GLY A 231 -10.05 2.38 -14.83
N ASP A 232 -9.60 1.24 -14.31
CA ASP A 232 -10.39 0.33 -13.45
C ASP A 232 -9.89 0.31 -11.99
N TYR A 233 -9.06 1.29 -11.60
CA TYR A 233 -8.49 1.36 -10.26
C TYR A 233 -9.15 2.50 -9.46
N TYR A 234 -10.04 2.15 -8.51
CA TYR A 234 -10.83 3.13 -7.76
C TYR A 234 -10.00 4.17 -7.00
N LEU A 235 -8.78 3.80 -6.52
CA LEU A 235 -7.90 4.73 -5.81
C LEU A 235 -7.37 5.86 -6.72
N PHE A 236 -7.27 5.63 -8.03
CA PHE A 236 -6.94 6.67 -9.00
C PHE A 236 -8.01 7.77 -9.01
N TYR A 237 -9.28 7.39 -9.11
CA TYR A 237 -10.39 8.33 -9.09
C TYR A 237 -10.56 9.00 -7.73
N SER A 238 -10.40 8.24 -6.64
CA SER A 238 -10.43 8.80 -5.28
C SER A 238 -9.35 9.88 -5.08
N ALA A 239 -8.12 9.62 -5.49
CA ALA A 239 -7.03 10.59 -5.41
C ALA A 239 -7.29 11.82 -6.28
N ARG A 240 -7.74 11.62 -7.53
CA ARG A 240 -8.04 12.72 -8.46
C ARG A 240 -9.21 13.58 -7.96
N ALA A 241 -10.25 12.97 -7.40
CA ALA A 241 -11.37 13.68 -6.77
C ALA A 241 -10.90 14.58 -5.63
N GLN A 242 -10.07 14.08 -4.73
CA GLN A 242 -9.51 14.88 -3.64
C GLN A 242 -8.67 16.07 -4.15
N LEU A 243 -7.90 15.88 -5.23
CA LEU A 243 -7.15 16.97 -5.84
C LEU A 243 -8.06 18.00 -6.50
N HIS A 244 -9.14 17.58 -7.18
CA HIS A 244 -10.15 18.48 -7.69
C HIS A 244 -10.85 19.27 -6.58
N GLU A 245 -11.19 18.66 -5.44
CA GLU A 245 -11.70 19.39 -4.26
C GLU A 245 -10.73 20.47 -3.79
N ARG A 246 -9.44 20.15 -3.66
CA ARG A 246 -8.42 21.11 -3.25
C ARG A 246 -8.24 22.26 -4.25
N CYS A 247 -8.60 22.03 -5.51
CA CYS A 247 -8.66 23.06 -6.57
C CYS A 247 -10.03 23.74 -6.67
N GLN A 248 -10.97 23.48 -5.75
CA GLN A 248 -12.36 24.00 -5.77
C GLN A 248 -13.15 23.58 -7.02
N ARG A 249 -12.76 22.50 -7.69
CA ARG A 249 -13.43 21.92 -8.87
C ARG A 249 -14.43 20.85 -8.42
N HIS A 250 -15.51 21.30 -7.78
CA HIS A 250 -16.47 20.40 -7.15
C HIS A 250 -17.24 19.49 -8.14
N PRO A 251 -17.64 19.96 -9.35
CA PRO A 251 -18.28 19.09 -10.34
C PRO A 251 -17.39 17.91 -10.76
N GLU A 252 -16.11 18.16 -11.07
CA GLU A 252 -15.13 17.16 -11.47
C GLU A 252 -14.83 16.20 -10.31
N ALA A 253 -14.72 16.72 -9.10
CA ALA A 253 -14.55 15.89 -7.90
C ALA A 253 -15.74 14.94 -7.70
N ALA A 254 -16.96 15.41 -7.86
CA ALA A 254 -18.16 14.60 -7.74
C ALA A 254 -18.24 13.50 -8.81
N GLU A 255 -17.84 13.78 -10.06
CA GLU A 255 -17.78 12.80 -11.12
C GLU A 255 -16.79 11.68 -10.80
N ASP A 256 -15.58 12.04 -10.35
CA ASP A 256 -14.55 11.09 -9.95
C ASP A 256 -14.96 10.26 -8.74
N TYR A 257 -15.60 10.83 -7.72
CA TYR A 257 -16.13 10.03 -6.61
C TYR A 257 -17.20 9.04 -7.06
N ARG A 258 -18.11 9.41 -7.97
CA ARG A 258 -19.08 8.47 -8.54
C ARG A 258 -18.39 7.34 -9.28
N ARG A 259 -17.35 7.66 -10.05
CA ARG A 259 -16.57 6.63 -10.75
C ARG A 259 -15.84 5.72 -9.76
N ALA A 260 -15.21 6.26 -8.72
CA ALA A 260 -14.58 5.46 -7.67
C ALA A 260 -15.59 4.52 -6.98
N LEU A 261 -16.79 5.03 -6.63
CA LEU A 261 -17.88 4.25 -6.04
C LEU A 261 -18.36 3.10 -6.93
N SER A 262 -18.36 3.27 -8.26
CA SER A 262 -18.73 2.19 -9.19
C SER A 262 -17.70 1.06 -9.26
N LEU A 263 -16.48 1.26 -8.75
CA LEU A 263 -15.37 0.32 -8.83
C LEU A 263 -15.01 -0.29 -7.48
N VAL A 264 -15.26 0.41 -6.38
CA VAL A 264 -14.93 -0.06 -5.04
C VAL A 264 -16.00 -1.03 -4.53
N PRO A 265 -15.64 -2.19 -3.94
CA PRO A 265 -16.63 -3.07 -3.32
C PRO A 265 -17.22 -2.42 -2.06
N PRO A 266 -18.43 -2.86 -1.63
CA PRO A 266 -19.01 -2.41 -0.37
C PRO A 266 -18.06 -2.62 0.80
N GLY A 267 -17.98 -1.60 1.69
CA GLY A 267 -17.08 -1.60 2.85
C GLY A 267 -16.71 -0.17 3.27
N PRO A 268 -15.81 0.00 4.25
CA PRO A 268 -15.45 1.30 4.81
C PRO A 268 -14.92 2.30 3.78
N GLU A 269 -14.18 1.85 2.75
CA GLU A 269 -13.73 2.72 1.66
C GLU A 269 -14.90 3.23 0.82
N HIS A 270 -15.88 2.35 0.53
CA HIS A 270 -17.11 2.74 -0.16
C HIS A 270 -17.90 3.77 0.65
N ASP A 271 -18.09 3.53 1.95
CA ASP A 271 -18.83 4.41 2.83
C ASP A 271 -18.15 5.78 2.98
N PHE A 272 -16.82 5.78 3.07
CA PHE A 272 -16.02 7.00 3.06
C PHE A 272 -16.25 7.82 1.77
N LEU A 273 -16.17 7.18 0.59
CA LEU A 273 -16.33 7.86 -0.69
C LEU A 273 -17.78 8.38 -0.87
N ALA A 274 -18.78 7.61 -0.42
CA ALA A 274 -20.19 8.02 -0.44
C ALA A 274 -20.41 9.24 0.47
N GLY A 275 -19.81 9.27 1.64
CA GLY A 275 -19.83 10.41 2.55
C GLY A 275 -19.23 11.68 1.93
N ARG A 276 -18.08 11.55 1.25
CA ARG A 276 -17.43 12.68 0.55
C ARG A 276 -18.32 13.23 -0.57
N LEU A 277 -18.92 12.35 -1.38
CA LEU A 277 -19.85 12.76 -2.45
C LEU A 277 -21.06 13.49 -1.90
N THR A 278 -21.64 13.04 -0.77
CA THR A 278 -22.77 13.70 -0.10
C THR A 278 -22.40 15.09 0.39
N GLN A 279 -21.21 15.25 0.99
CA GLN A 279 -20.71 16.56 1.46
C GLN A 279 -20.58 17.56 0.30
N LEU A 280 -20.05 17.14 -0.86
CA LEU A 280 -19.97 18.01 -2.05
C LEU A 280 -21.34 18.45 -2.55
N GLY A 281 -22.35 17.56 -2.53
CA GLY A 281 -23.72 17.90 -2.90
C GLY A 281 -24.35 18.97 -1.99
N SER A 282 -24.04 18.94 -0.70
CA SER A 282 -24.53 19.92 0.27
C SER A 282 -23.87 21.31 0.10
N ILE A 283 -22.61 21.38 -0.31
CA ILE A 283 -21.93 22.66 -0.61
C ILE A 283 -22.57 23.36 -1.81
N HIS A 284 -23.03 22.62 -2.81
CA HIS A 284 -23.65 23.18 -4.02
C HIS A 284 -25.04 23.81 -3.73
N LEU A 285 -25.78 23.26 -2.77
CA LEU A 285 -27.10 23.76 -2.37
C LEU A 285 -27.00 25.01 -1.46
N GLY A 286 -25.89 25.17 -0.73
CA GLY A 286 -25.68 26.31 0.18
C GLY A 286 -25.24 27.62 -0.51
N HIS A 287 -24.82 27.59 -1.78
CA HIS A 287 -24.39 28.78 -2.54
C HIS A 287 -25.46 29.30 -3.52
N SER A 288 -26.67 28.74 -3.49
CA SER A 288 -27.79 29.13 -4.37
C SER A 288 -28.86 29.97 -3.63
N HIS A 289 -28.49 30.58 -2.50
CA HIS A 289 -29.37 31.51 -1.75
C HIS A 289 -28.71 32.87 -1.57
#